data_7678f619dfbdd8f91a4cbdd0c075b176
#
_entry.id   7678f619dfbdd8f91a4cbdd0c075b176
#
_cell.length_a   1.000
_cell.length_b   1.000
_cell.length_c   1.000
_cell.angle_alpha   90.00
_cell.angle_beta   90.00
_cell.angle_gamma   90.00
#
_symmetry.space_group_name_H-M   'P 1'
#
loop_
_entity.id
_entity.type
_entity.pdbx_description
1 polymer ?
#
loop_
_entity_poly.entity_id
_entity_poly.type
_entity_poly.pdbx_seq_one_letter_code
_entity_poly.pdbx_strand_id
1 'polypeptide(L)'
;LQYMTDADAEAMAVYLKTLPKRDADPLPTSQARLQPSVMENGRKIYDTQCALCHGADGKGHPPAYPPLAGNQSITMASPVNSIRMVLNGGYAPGTKKNPRPHGMPPFSHILDDDEVAAVVTYIRVAWDNSGAPVAAAQVPELRKLLPE
;
A
#
# COMPACT_ATOMS: atom_id res chain seq x y z
N LEU A 1 -10.19 14.73 -10.02
CA LEU A 1 -10.96 13.53 -10.42
C LEU A 1 -12.47 13.65 -10.18
N GLN A 2 -12.92 14.42 -9.17
CA GLN A 2 -14.36 14.52 -8.89
C GLN A 2 -15.17 15.21 -10.01
N TYR A 3 -14.52 15.97 -10.89
CA TYR A 3 -15.12 16.64 -12.06
C TYR A 3 -14.88 15.90 -13.38
N MET A 4 -14.18 14.78 -13.33
CA MET A 4 -13.87 13.98 -14.51
C MET A 4 -15.11 13.19 -14.93
N THR A 5 -15.45 13.24 -16.20
CA THR A 5 -16.54 12.43 -16.77
C THR A 5 -16.08 11.00 -17.03
N ASP A 6 -17.02 10.08 -17.21
CA ASP A 6 -16.69 8.69 -17.59
C ASP A 6 -15.97 8.66 -18.95
N ALA A 7 -16.33 9.55 -19.89
CA ALA A 7 -15.66 9.68 -21.18
C ALA A 7 -14.20 10.14 -21.03
N ASP A 8 -13.92 11.09 -20.12
CA ASP A 8 -12.54 11.53 -19.85
C ASP A 8 -11.70 10.38 -19.28
N ALA A 9 -12.29 9.61 -18.34
CA ALA A 9 -11.63 8.46 -17.73
C ALA A 9 -11.31 7.38 -18.79
N GLU A 10 -12.26 7.10 -19.70
CA GLU A 10 -12.07 6.15 -20.78
C GLU A 10 -10.99 6.63 -21.76
N ALA A 11 -11.01 7.89 -22.16
CA ALA A 11 -9.99 8.48 -23.05
C ALA A 11 -8.59 8.38 -22.42
N MET A 12 -8.45 8.67 -21.13
CA MET A 12 -7.20 8.52 -20.41
C MET A 12 -6.74 7.05 -20.36
N ALA A 13 -7.64 6.13 -20.10
CA ALA A 13 -7.32 4.70 -20.06
C ALA A 13 -6.87 4.18 -21.43
N VAL A 14 -7.53 4.60 -22.51
CA VAL A 14 -7.14 4.28 -23.88
C VAL A 14 -5.75 4.82 -24.18
N TYR A 15 -5.51 6.09 -23.86
CA TYR A 15 -4.20 6.71 -24.07
C TYR A 15 -3.09 5.99 -23.30
N LEU A 16 -3.28 5.71 -22.03
CA LEU A 16 -2.29 5.02 -21.21
C LEU A 16 -1.95 3.63 -21.75
N LYS A 17 -2.94 2.93 -22.34
CA LYS A 17 -2.72 1.62 -22.96
C LYS A 17 -1.92 1.69 -24.27
N THR A 18 -1.86 2.84 -24.94
CA THR A 18 -1.05 3.04 -26.15
C THR A 18 0.41 3.33 -25.84
N LEU A 19 0.73 3.71 -24.60
CA LEU A 19 2.11 3.98 -24.21
C LEU A 19 2.95 2.70 -24.27
N PRO A 20 4.19 2.78 -24.77
CA PRO A 20 5.08 1.63 -24.76
C PRO A 20 5.28 1.15 -23.31
N LYS A 21 5.28 -0.17 -23.12
CA LYS A 21 5.67 -0.74 -21.83
C LYS A 21 7.07 -0.25 -21.50
N ARG A 22 7.19 0.48 -20.41
CA ARG A 22 8.49 0.75 -19.82
C ARG A 22 8.97 -0.57 -19.22
N ASP A 23 10.12 -1.06 -19.65
CA ASP A 23 10.81 -2.10 -18.91
C ASP A 23 11.04 -1.54 -17.52
N ALA A 24 10.47 -2.19 -16.52
CA ALA A 24 10.70 -1.78 -15.15
C ALA A 24 12.21 -1.88 -14.93
N ASP A 25 12.83 -0.76 -14.51
CA ASP A 25 14.19 -0.85 -13.97
C ASP A 25 14.18 -2.02 -12.99
N PRO A 26 15.17 -2.92 -13.04
CA PRO A 26 15.22 -4.01 -12.10
C PRO A 26 15.27 -3.38 -10.70
N LEU A 27 14.09 -3.36 -10.07
CA LEU A 27 14.00 -2.92 -8.69
C LEU A 27 14.94 -3.81 -7.90
N PRO A 28 15.72 -3.26 -6.98
CA PRO A 28 16.53 -4.10 -6.11
C PRO A 28 15.56 -5.13 -5.51
N THR A 29 15.68 -6.34 -6.02
CA THR A 29 14.94 -7.50 -5.51
C THR A 29 15.31 -7.57 -4.04
N SER A 30 14.37 -7.25 -3.17
CA SER A 30 14.55 -7.45 -1.76
C SER A 30 14.89 -8.93 -1.59
N GLN A 31 16.15 -9.23 -1.28
CA GLN A 31 16.57 -10.57 -0.86
C GLN A 31 16.14 -10.84 0.58
N ALA A 32 15.24 -10.02 1.11
CA ALA A 32 14.68 -10.22 2.43
C ALA A 32 14.00 -11.59 2.46
N ARG A 33 14.51 -12.47 3.30
CA ARG A 33 13.87 -13.75 3.58
C ARG A 33 12.71 -13.51 4.54
N LEU A 34 11.60 -14.16 4.24
CA LEU A 34 10.47 -14.14 5.16
C LEU A 34 10.87 -14.83 6.47
N GLN A 35 10.96 -14.05 7.53
CA GLN A 35 11.28 -14.55 8.86
C GLN A 35 10.01 -14.63 9.70
N PRO A 36 9.80 -15.73 10.46
CA PRO A 36 8.62 -15.87 11.31
C PRO A 36 8.45 -14.71 12.32
N SER A 37 9.55 -14.20 12.87
CA SER A 37 9.52 -13.07 13.79
C SER A 37 9.04 -11.77 13.13
N VAL A 38 9.44 -11.51 11.90
CA VAL A 38 8.98 -10.33 11.11
C VAL A 38 7.48 -10.46 10.83
N MET A 39 7.01 -11.65 10.46
CA MET A 39 5.59 -11.91 10.23
C MET A 39 4.75 -11.73 11.49
N GLU A 40 5.23 -12.24 12.61
CA GLU A 40 4.52 -12.11 13.89
C GLU A 40 4.46 -10.66 14.37
N ASN A 41 5.57 -9.90 14.23
CA ASN A 41 5.59 -8.48 14.55
C ASN A 41 4.67 -7.69 13.63
N GLY A 42 4.76 -7.91 12.32
CA GLY A 42 3.88 -7.28 11.34
C GLY A 42 2.40 -7.56 11.60
N ARG A 43 2.06 -8.80 12.00
CA ARG A 43 0.70 -9.18 12.38
C ARG A 43 0.23 -8.38 13.62
N LYS A 44 1.03 -8.28 14.67
CA LYS A 44 0.68 -7.53 15.89
C LYS A 44 0.44 -6.05 15.58
N ILE A 45 1.30 -5.44 14.77
CA ILE A 45 1.14 -4.05 14.34
C ILE A 45 -0.15 -3.91 13.51
N TYR A 46 -0.39 -4.83 12.59
CA TYR A 46 -1.61 -4.84 11.79
C TYR A 46 -2.87 -4.91 12.66
N ASP A 47 -2.91 -5.85 13.59
CA ASP A 47 -4.05 -6.07 14.48
C ASP A 47 -4.38 -4.82 15.33
N THR A 48 -3.35 -4.06 15.73
CA THR A 48 -3.51 -2.90 16.61
C THR A 48 -3.73 -1.57 15.87
N GLN A 49 -3.13 -1.40 14.69
CA GLN A 49 -3.10 -0.11 13.99
C GLN A 49 -3.93 -0.10 12.69
N CYS A 50 -4.16 -1.24 12.07
CA CYS A 50 -4.71 -1.32 10.71
C CYS A 50 -6.06 -2.03 10.63
N ALA A 51 -6.25 -3.08 11.43
CA ALA A 51 -7.40 -3.98 11.32
C ALA A 51 -8.75 -3.30 11.57
N LEU A 52 -8.78 -2.22 12.37
CA LEU A 52 -10.01 -1.47 12.62
C LEU A 52 -10.64 -0.95 11.30
N CYS A 53 -9.81 -0.50 10.37
CA CYS A 53 -10.27 0.02 9.09
C CYS A 53 -10.22 -1.04 7.98
N HIS A 54 -9.16 -1.85 7.94
CA HIS A 54 -8.93 -2.79 6.84
C HIS A 54 -9.48 -4.20 7.10
N GLY A 55 -10.10 -4.44 8.26
CA GLY A 55 -10.61 -5.75 8.66
C GLY A 55 -9.51 -6.71 9.11
N ALA A 56 -9.81 -7.61 10.03
CA ALA A 56 -8.84 -8.63 10.49
C ALA A 56 -8.45 -9.61 9.36
N ASP A 57 -9.32 -9.79 8.38
CA ASP A 57 -9.12 -10.61 7.18
C ASP A 57 -8.61 -9.82 5.97
N GLY A 58 -8.28 -8.54 6.14
CA GLY A 58 -7.77 -7.67 5.09
C GLY A 58 -8.79 -7.30 4.01
N LYS A 59 -10.08 -7.62 4.16
CA LYS A 59 -11.10 -7.33 3.13
C LYS A 59 -11.62 -5.91 3.15
N GLY A 60 -11.23 -5.12 4.13
CA GLY A 60 -11.71 -3.76 4.31
C GLY A 60 -13.20 -3.68 4.65
N HIS A 61 -13.74 -2.50 4.52
CA HIS A 61 -15.18 -2.22 4.72
C HIS A 61 -15.69 -1.32 3.58
N PRO A 62 -16.06 -1.90 2.42
CA PRO A 62 -16.56 -1.12 1.30
C PRO A 62 -17.83 -0.33 1.65
N PRO A 63 -18.04 0.89 1.11
CA PRO A 63 -17.14 1.61 0.20
C PRO A 63 -16.08 2.46 0.92
N ALA A 64 -16.05 2.46 2.26
CA ALA A 64 -15.25 3.38 3.08
C ALA A 64 -13.75 3.01 3.07
N TYR A 65 -13.44 1.75 3.30
CA TYR A 65 -12.07 1.28 3.46
C TYR A 65 -11.74 0.19 2.43
N PRO A 66 -10.66 0.37 1.64
CA PRO A 66 -10.31 -0.57 0.58
C PRO A 66 -9.78 -1.90 1.14
N PRO A 67 -9.98 -3.01 0.40
CA PRO A 67 -9.38 -4.29 0.72
C PRO A 67 -7.86 -4.26 0.49
N LEU A 68 -7.13 -4.98 1.33
CA LEU A 68 -5.71 -5.28 1.19
C LEU A 68 -5.51 -6.71 0.67
N ALA A 69 -6.38 -7.62 1.08
CA ALA A 69 -6.41 -8.99 0.57
C ALA A 69 -6.77 -9.00 -0.92
N GLY A 70 -5.97 -9.70 -1.73
CA GLY A 70 -6.16 -9.81 -3.18
C GLY A 70 -5.94 -8.50 -3.96
N ASN A 71 -5.43 -7.45 -3.32
CA ASN A 71 -5.22 -6.16 -3.96
C ASN A 71 -3.88 -6.14 -4.72
N GLN A 72 -3.95 -6.04 -6.05
CA GLN A 72 -2.76 -6.03 -6.92
C GLN A 72 -1.78 -4.89 -6.59
N SER A 73 -2.25 -3.73 -6.13
CA SER A 73 -1.37 -2.62 -5.73
C SER A 73 -0.45 -2.99 -4.57
N ILE A 74 -0.91 -3.90 -3.69
CA ILE A 74 -0.15 -4.37 -2.53
C ILE A 74 0.93 -5.36 -2.96
N THR A 75 0.66 -6.19 -3.97
CA THR A 75 1.55 -7.28 -4.41
C THR A 75 2.50 -6.88 -5.55
N MET A 76 2.48 -5.61 -5.97
CA MET A 76 3.41 -5.10 -6.99
C MET A 76 4.87 -5.42 -6.63
N ALA A 77 5.72 -5.62 -7.64
CA ALA A 77 7.14 -5.92 -7.43
C ALA A 77 7.83 -4.90 -6.50
N SER A 78 7.54 -3.60 -6.69
CA SER A 78 8.01 -2.54 -5.81
C SER A 78 7.08 -2.34 -4.60
N PRO A 79 7.60 -2.37 -3.37
CA PRO A 79 6.81 -2.05 -2.17
C PRO A 79 6.69 -0.55 -1.89
N VAL A 80 7.28 0.32 -2.71
CA VAL A 80 7.41 1.76 -2.46
C VAL A 80 6.05 2.42 -2.16
N ASN A 81 5.02 2.10 -2.94
CA ASN A 81 3.69 2.68 -2.72
C ASN A 81 3.09 2.25 -1.39
N SER A 82 3.25 0.98 -1.01
CA SER A 82 2.76 0.46 0.27
C SER A 82 3.49 1.10 1.45
N ILE A 83 4.83 1.23 1.36
CA ILE A 83 5.64 1.90 2.38
C ILE A 83 5.22 3.37 2.51
N ARG A 84 5.12 4.09 1.39
CA ARG A 84 4.71 5.50 1.40
C ARG A 84 3.30 5.69 1.97
N MET A 85 2.37 4.80 1.64
CA MET A 85 1.01 4.89 2.16
C MET A 85 0.98 4.70 3.69
N VAL A 86 1.79 3.79 4.23
CA VAL A 86 1.93 3.63 5.69
C VAL A 86 2.59 4.86 6.31
N LEU A 87 3.67 5.37 5.72
CA LEU A 87 4.39 6.52 6.28
C LEU A 87 3.57 7.81 6.25
N ASN A 88 2.96 8.11 5.10
CA ASN A 88 2.36 9.43 4.82
C ASN A 88 0.85 9.46 5.01
N GLY A 89 0.21 8.29 5.06
CA GLY A 89 -1.24 8.23 4.90
C GLY A 89 -1.69 8.69 3.51
N GLY A 90 -2.96 9.04 3.41
CA GLY A 90 -3.49 9.59 2.18
C GLY A 90 -5.02 9.63 2.14
N TYR A 91 -5.53 10.35 1.15
CA TYR A 91 -6.96 10.41 0.86
C TYR A 91 -7.22 9.89 -0.55
N ALA A 92 -8.19 8.99 -0.66
CA ALA A 92 -8.71 8.64 -1.98
C ALA A 92 -9.48 9.84 -2.58
N PRO A 93 -9.48 9.99 -3.91
CA PRO A 93 -10.29 11.03 -4.55
C PRO A 93 -11.77 10.78 -4.31
N GLY A 94 -12.54 11.84 -4.06
CA GLY A 94 -14.00 11.78 -4.04
C GLY A 94 -14.55 11.41 -5.42
N THR A 95 -15.49 10.48 -5.45
CA THR A 95 -16.17 10.04 -6.67
C THR A 95 -17.67 10.02 -6.46
N LYS A 96 -18.48 9.88 -7.53
CA LYS A 96 -19.93 9.71 -7.38
C LYS A 96 -20.29 8.51 -6.50
N LYS A 97 -19.51 7.42 -6.55
CA LYS A 97 -19.73 6.20 -5.76
C LYS A 97 -19.18 6.30 -4.34
N ASN A 98 -18.16 7.13 -4.12
CA ASN A 98 -17.59 7.40 -2.80
C ASN A 98 -17.33 8.91 -2.67
N PRO A 99 -18.36 9.71 -2.39
CA PRO A 99 -18.25 11.18 -2.37
C PRO A 99 -17.49 11.70 -1.14
N ARG A 100 -17.33 10.88 -0.11
CA ARG A 100 -16.62 11.22 1.14
C ARG A 100 -15.69 10.08 1.53
N PRO A 101 -14.54 9.93 0.83
CA PRO A 101 -13.58 8.90 1.16
C PRO A 101 -12.98 9.17 2.55
N HIS A 102 -12.71 8.11 3.29
CA HIS A 102 -11.96 8.19 4.54
C HIS A 102 -10.47 8.30 4.24
N GLY A 103 -9.79 9.14 5.02
CA GLY A 103 -8.33 9.24 4.96
C GLY A 103 -7.66 8.12 5.73
N MET A 104 -6.54 7.63 5.23
CA MET A 104 -5.61 6.81 6.00
C MET A 104 -4.67 7.74 6.78
N PRO A 105 -4.54 7.62 8.11
CA PRO A 105 -3.61 8.45 8.87
C PRO A 105 -2.15 8.09 8.55
N PRO A 106 -1.20 9.04 8.73
CA PRO A 106 0.22 8.76 8.64
C PRO A 106 0.72 8.03 9.90
N PHE A 107 1.59 7.05 9.72
CA PHE A 107 2.21 6.29 10.81
C PHE A 107 3.70 6.59 10.98
N SER A 108 4.24 7.56 10.25
CA SER A 108 5.68 7.93 10.30
C SER A 108 6.19 8.29 11.69
N HIS A 109 5.31 8.82 12.54
CA HIS A 109 5.66 9.21 13.92
C HIS A 109 5.35 8.13 14.97
N ILE A 110 4.72 7.03 14.56
CA ILE A 110 4.28 5.95 15.44
C ILE A 110 5.13 4.70 15.26
N LEU A 111 5.47 4.39 13.99
CA LEU A 111 6.21 3.19 13.62
C LEU A 111 7.64 3.54 13.20
N ASP A 112 8.59 2.79 13.72
CA ASP A 112 9.98 2.84 13.22
C ASP A 112 10.15 2.11 11.88
N ASP A 113 11.37 2.10 11.34
CA ASP A 113 11.63 1.54 10.02
C ASP A 113 11.49 0.02 9.98
N ASP A 114 11.85 -0.68 11.05
CA ASP A 114 11.69 -2.12 11.17
C ASP A 114 10.20 -2.49 11.28
N GLU A 115 9.44 -1.71 12.02
CA GLU A 115 8.00 -1.88 12.20
C GLU A 115 7.23 -1.63 10.90
N VAL A 116 7.60 -0.58 10.16
CA VAL A 116 7.02 -0.31 8.83
C VAL A 116 7.33 -1.45 7.87
N ALA A 117 8.58 -1.91 7.83
CA ALA A 117 8.95 -3.05 6.98
C ALA A 117 8.20 -4.33 7.38
N ALA A 118 8.02 -4.58 8.68
CA ALA A 118 7.32 -5.74 9.19
C ALA A 118 5.82 -5.73 8.82
N VAL A 119 5.12 -4.62 9.07
CA VAL A 119 3.69 -4.54 8.75
C VAL A 119 3.44 -4.56 7.24
N VAL A 120 4.27 -3.89 6.43
CA VAL A 120 4.15 -3.96 4.97
C VAL A 120 4.46 -5.37 4.47
N THR A 121 5.45 -6.06 5.02
CA THR A 121 5.71 -7.48 4.72
C THR A 121 4.48 -8.34 5.03
N TYR A 122 3.91 -8.18 6.22
CA TYR A 122 2.70 -8.91 6.62
C TYR A 122 1.57 -8.72 5.61
N ILE A 123 1.21 -7.47 5.30
CA ILE A 123 0.14 -7.14 4.36
C ILE A 123 0.39 -7.74 2.97
N ARG A 124 1.64 -7.80 2.53
CA ARG A 124 2.03 -8.31 1.21
C ARG A 124 2.00 -9.83 1.09
N VAL A 125 2.01 -10.55 2.22
CA VAL A 125 2.10 -12.01 2.28
C VAL A 125 0.84 -12.65 2.87
N ALA A 126 0.15 -11.97 3.78
CA ALA A 126 -1.07 -12.47 4.42
C ALA A 126 -2.23 -12.62 3.41
N TRP A 127 -3.23 -13.41 3.77
CA TRP A 127 -4.49 -13.60 3.02
C TRP A 127 -4.28 -14.04 1.56
N ASP A 128 -3.32 -14.94 1.32
CA ASP A 128 -2.93 -15.45 0.00
C ASP A 128 -2.33 -14.38 -0.94
N ASN A 129 -1.96 -13.22 -0.42
CA ASN A 129 -1.17 -12.25 -1.15
C ASN A 129 0.23 -12.83 -1.46
N SER A 130 0.74 -12.56 -2.67
CA SER A 130 1.99 -13.15 -3.18
C SER A 130 3.13 -12.13 -3.34
N GLY A 131 3.10 -11.04 -2.57
CA GLY A 131 4.14 -10.02 -2.63
C GLY A 131 5.43 -10.44 -1.93
N ALA A 132 6.57 -9.92 -2.40
CA ALA A 132 7.85 -10.17 -1.74
C ALA A 132 7.95 -9.44 -0.39
N PRO A 133 8.67 -10.01 0.60
CA PRO A 133 8.98 -9.33 1.86
C PRO A 133 9.73 -8.01 1.63
N VAL A 134 9.59 -7.08 2.57
CA VAL A 134 10.25 -5.78 2.57
C VAL A 134 11.47 -5.82 3.49
N ALA A 135 12.61 -5.34 3.00
CA ALA A 135 13.78 -5.15 3.86
C ALA A 135 13.66 -3.80 4.60
N ALA A 136 14.00 -3.77 5.89
CA ALA A 136 13.98 -2.55 6.68
C ALA A 136 14.81 -1.42 6.05
N ALA A 137 15.93 -1.74 5.42
CA ALA A 137 16.79 -0.80 4.72
C ALA A 137 16.12 -0.03 3.56
N GLN A 138 14.94 -0.47 3.10
CA GLN A 138 14.16 0.23 2.06
C GLN A 138 13.33 1.40 2.61
N VAL A 139 13.09 1.44 3.92
CA VAL A 139 12.19 2.41 4.55
C VAL A 139 12.85 3.78 4.76
N PRO A 140 14.09 3.89 5.29
CA PRO A 140 14.71 5.18 5.62
C PRO A 140 14.75 6.17 4.47
N GLU A 141 15.05 5.70 3.25
CA GLU A 141 15.12 6.56 2.08
C GLU A 141 13.75 7.16 1.72
N LEU A 142 12.69 6.39 1.93
CA LEU A 142 11.33 6.85 1.67
C LEU A 142 10.83 7.77 2.79
N ARG A 143 11.27 7.55 4.03
CA ARG A 143 10.97 8.43 5.17
C ARG A 143 11.60 9.82 5.01
N LYS A 144 12.83 9.94 4.49
CA LYS A 144 13.49 11.21 4.20
C LYS A 144 12.76 12.08 3.18
N LEU A 145 11.92 11.49 2.34
CA LEU A 145 11.14 12.19 1.32
C LEU A 145 9.80 12.72 1.85
N LEU A 146 9.56 12.65 3.16
CA LEU A 146 8.37 13.25 3.77
C LEU A 146 8.49 14.78 3.71
N PRO A 147 7.41 15.51 3.38
CA PRO A 147 7.37 16.95 3.59
C PRO A 147 7.46 17.25 5.09
N GLU A 148 8.23 18.27 5.43
CA GLU A 148 8.31 18.81 6.79
C GLU A 148 6.98 19.42 7.23
#